data_55eca234df54ad71c991d41c23955974
#
_entry.id   55eca234df54ad71c991d41c23955974
#
_cell.length_a   1.000
_cell.length_b   1.000
_cell.length_c   1.000
_cell.angle_alpha   90.00
_cell.angle_beta   90.00
_cell.angle_gamma   90.00
#
_symmetry.space_group_name_H-M   'P 1'
#
loop_
_entity.id
_entity.type
_entity.pdbx_description
1 polymer ?
#
loop_
_entity_poly.entity_id
_entity_poly.type
_entity_poly.pdbx_seq_one_letter_code
_entity_poly.pdbx_strand_id
1 'polypeptide(L)'
;MMRLTPVTRGELAPDQQQVLDDIEQGPRANGRPGIGLIGPFGVWVRAPNVGGAIQKVGEAIRFTTSLPGNIQEVAICTVGAFYHSTFEFSTHKALALKVGVSESNLNMLRDGVEPRFEGDELLSYRIAHEMLTEHGISDVTYALGLSRFTEVGMIELVATVGYYCLISLTLNSFKIPLEPGMEDPFPR
;
A
#
# COMPACT_ATOMS: atom_id res chain seq x y z
N MET A 1 -1.40 21.76 1.53
CA MET A 1 -1.21 21.80 3.00
C MET A 1 -1.95 20.60 3.60
N MET A 2 -1.31 19.84 4.51
CA MET A 2 -1.93 18.73 5.23
C MET A 2 -3.18 19.21 6.00
N ARG A 3 -4.24 18.35 6.05
CA ARG A 3 -5.52 18.71 6.70
C ARG A 3 -5.53 18.48 8.21
N LEU A 4 -4.62 17.65 8.72
CA LEU A 4 -4.49 17.35 10.14
C LEU A 4 -3.30 18.10 10.72
N THR A 5 -3.45 18.70 11.90
CA THR A 5 -2.33 19.28 12.63
C THR A 5 -1.36 18.17 13.05
N PRO A 6 -0.05 18.27 12.79
CA PRO A 6 0.92 17.32 13.32
C PRO A 6 0.77 17.13 14.83
N VAL A 7 0.98 15.92 15.31
CA VAL A 7 0.98 15.59 16.73
C VAL A 7 2.27 14.90 17.09
N THR A 8 2.67 15.07 18.34
CA THR A 8 3.77 14.35 18.95
C THR A 8 3.23 13.22 19.86
N ARG A 9 4.08 12.27 20.21
CA ARG A 9 3.72 11.19 21.14
C ARG A 9 3.11 11.71 22.46
N GLY A 10 3.66 12.81 23.00
CA GLY A 10 3.21 13.39 24.26
C GLY A 10 1.82 14.03 24.22
N GLU A 11 1.30 14.32 23.04
CA GLU A 11 -0.04 14.90 22.85
C GLU A 11 -1.12 13.82 22.61
N LEU A 12 -0.73 12.56 22.49
CA LEU A 12 -1.65 11.44 22.27
C LEU A 12 -2.27 10.98 23.58
N ALA A 13 -3.55 10.63 23.55
CA ALA A 13 -4.22 9.93 24.64
C ALA A 13 -3.65 8.51 24.84
N PRO A 14 -3.83 7.88 26.01
CA PRO A 14 -3.23 6.56 26.29
C PRO A 14 -3.57 5.46 25.29
N ASP A 15 -4.81 5.40 24.80
CA ASP A 15 -5.25 4.45 23.79
C ASP A 15 -4.65 4.72 22.39
N GLN A 16 -4.42 5.98 22.05
CA GLN A 16 -3.70 6.39 20.86
C GLN A 16 -2.21 6.04 20.95
N GLN A 17 -1.61 6.24 22.12
CA GLN A 17 -0.22 5.83 22.37
C GLN A 17 -0.05 4.31 22.24
N GLN A 18 -1.03 3.51 22.68
CA GLN A 18 -0.99 2.07 22.51
C GLN A 18 -0.94 1.67 21.03
N VAL A 19 -1.75 2.29 20.15
CA VAL A 19 -1.69 2.04 18.71
C VAL A 19 -0.33 2.44 18.14
N LEU A 20 0.22 3.57 18.57
CA LEU A 20 1.54 4.01 18.18
C LEU A 20 2.62 2.99 18.59
N ASP A 21 2.55 2.49 19.83
CA ASP A 21 3.48 1.48 20.33
C ASP A 21 3.37 0.17 19.55
N ASP A 22 2.15 -0.30 19.27
CA ASP A 22 1.92 -1.49 18.45
C ASP A 22 2.58 -1.38 17.06
N ILE A 23 2.53 -0.20 16.42
CA ILE A 23 3.17 0.05 15.13
C ILE A 23 4.70 0.09 15.27
N GLU A 24 5.22 0.78 16.27
CA GLU A 24 6.67 0.99 16.47
C GLU A 24 7.40 -0.24 17.01
N GLN A 25 6.70 -1.15 17.69
CA GLN A 25 7.25 -2.44 18.14
C GLN A 25 7.05 -3.55 17.11
N GLY A 26 6.19 -3.34 16.12
CA GLY A 26 5.92 -4.30 15.05
C GLY A 26 7.03 -4.34 13.99
N PRO A 27 6.93 -5.30 13.05
CA PRO A 27 7.95 -5.52 12.00
C PRO A 27 8.11 -4.33 11.05
N ARG A 28 7.13 -3.43 10.97
CA ARG A 28 7.20 -2.21 10.13
C ARG A 28 8.27 -1.24 10.58
N ALA A 29 8.50 -1.15 11.87
CA ALA A 29 9.40 -0.15 12.42
C ALA A 29 10.82 -0.37 11.92
N ASN A 30 11.25 -1.62 11.81
CA ASN A 30 12.61 -1.98 11.37
C ASN A 30 13.68 -1.06 12.02
N GLY A 31 13.52 -0.75 13.31
CA GLY A 31 14.38 0.15 14.05
C GLY A 31 14.24 1.66 13.73
N ARG A 32 13.19 2.07 13.00
CA ARG A 32 12.93 3.47 12.64
C ARG A 32 11.99 4.13 13.66
N PRO A 33 12.51 4.98 14.57
CA PRO A 33 11.68 5.70 15.54
C PRO A 33 10.70 6.64 14.85
N GLY A 34 9.50 6.79 15.41
CA GLY A 34 8.50 7.75 14.92
C GLY A 34 7.74 7.30 13.69
N ILE A 35 7.97 6.10 13.16
CA ILE A 35 7.28 5.57 11.97
C ILE A 35 5.75 5.59 12.14
N GLY A 36 5.25 5.36 13.35
CA GLY A 36 3.83 5.34 13.63
C GLY A 36 3.13 6.71 13.56
N LEU A 37 3.86 7.79 13.35
CA LEU A 37 3.31 9.13 13.10
C LEU A 37 3.48 9.59 11.66
N ILE A 38 4.05 8.74 10.78
CA ILE A 38 4.34 9.05 9.38
C ILE A 38 3.27 8.43 8.47
N GLY A 39 3.01 9.08 7.34
CA GLY A 39 2.10 8.56 6.32
C GLY A 39 0.69 8.28 6.87
N PRO A 40 0.08 7.14 6.52
CA PRO A 40 -1.27 6.79 6.96
C PRO A 40 -1.35 6.53 8.47
N PHE A 41 -0.25 6.12 9.10
CA PHE A 41 -0.21 5.82 10.53
C PHE A 41 -0.49 7.04 11.39
N GLY A 42 0.08 8.21 11.02
CA GLY A 42 -0.19 9.48 11.68
C GLY A 42 -1.67 9.91 11.63
N VAL A 43 -2.44 9.37 10.70
CA VAL A 43 -3.90 9.51 10.66
C VAL A 43 -4.57 8.50 11.61
N TRP A 44 -4.18 7.24 11.52
CA TRP A 44 -4.87 6.13 12.19
C TRP A 44 -4.69 6.10 13.70
N VAL A 45 -3.55 6.53 14.22
CA VAL A 45 -3.33 6.66 15.67
C VAL A 45 -4.35 7.58 16.34
N ARG A 46 -4.96 8.51 15.61
CA ARG A 46 -5.97 9.45 16.13
C ARG A 46 -7.35 8.82 16.35
N ALA A 47 -7.61 7.68 15.71
CA ALA A 47 -8.86 6.93 15.83
C ALA A 47 -8.53 5.49 16.27
N PRO A 48 -8.12 5.27 17.52
CA PRO A 48 -7.45 4.05 17.98
C PRO A 48 -8.26 2.77 17.73
N ASN A 49 -9.58 2.81 17.90
CA ASN A 49 -10.44 1.65 17.67
C ASN A 49 -10.42 1.17 16.21
N VAL A 50 -10.44 2.10 15.26
CA VAL A 50 -10.42 1.79 13.81
C VAL A 50 -8.98 1.65 13.33
N GLY A 51 -8.12 2.60 13.68
CA GLY A 51 -6.73 2.64 13.22
C GLY A 51 -5.90 1.48 13.72
N GLY A 52 -6.16 1.03 14.97
CA GLY A 52 -5.51 -0.15 15.53
C GLY A 52 -5.86 -1.43 14.76
N ALA A 53 -7.12 -1.59 14.33
CA ALA A 53 -7.53 -2.73 13.50
C ALA A 53 -6.93 -2.65 12.09
N ILE A 54 -6.98 -1.47 11.47
CA ILE A 54 -6.44 -1.24 10.12
C ILE A 54 -4.94 -1.54 10.06
N GLN A 55 -4.17 -1.04 11.03
CA GLN A 55 -2.72 -1.27 11.03
C GLN A 55 -2.37 -2.76 11.17
N LYS A 56 -3.14 -3.55 11.95
CA LYS A 56 -2.94 -5.00 12.08
C LYS A 56 -3.23 -5.75 10.79
N VAL A 57 -4.29 -5.38 10.06
CA VAL A 57 -4.55 -5.93 8.72
C VAL A 57 -3.36 -5.68 7.80
N GLY A 58 -2.87 -4.45 7.78
CA GLY A 58 -1.72 -4.11 6.96
C GLY A 58 -0.41 -4.78 7.39
N GLU A 59 -0.24 -5.08 8.67
CA GLU A 59 0.89 -5.86 9.16
C GLU A 59 0.82 -7.30 8.63
N ALA A 60 -0.35 -7.93 8.71
CA ALA A 60 -0.55 -9.26 8.16
C ALA A 60 -0.28 -9.29 6.65
N ILE A 61 -0.85 -8.37 5.87
CA ILE A 61 -0.64 -8.26 4.43
C ILE A 61 0.85 -8.11 4.09
N ARG A 62 1.59 -7.28 4.84
CA ARG A 62 2.99 -6.99 4.51
C ARG A 62 3.98 -8.09 4.90
N PHE A 63 3.71 -8.84 5.96
CA PHE A 63 4.74 -9.66 6.60
C PHE A 63 4.36 -11.13 6.78
N THR A 64 3.10 -11.52 6.50
CA THR A 64 2.64 -12.89 6.74
C THR A 64 1.95 -13.56 5.55
N THR A 65 1.81 -12.87 4.41
CA THR A 65 1.23 -13.45 3.20
C THR A 65 2.19 -14.43 2.52
N SER A 66 1.62 -15.36 1.75
CA SER A 66 2.35 -16.33 0.95
C SER A 66 2.85 -15.77 -0.39
N LEU A 67 2.39 -14.57 -0.78
CA LEU A 67 2.70 -13.97 -2.06
C LEU A 67 4.16 -13.52 -2.15
N PRO A 68 4.86 -13.78 -3.28
CA PRO A 68 6.16 -13.20 -3.54
C PRO A 68 6.13 -11.67 -3.49
N GLY A 69 7.22 -11.06 -3.00
CA GLY A 69 7.28 -9.61 -2.81
C GLY A 69 7.05 -8.80 -4.08
N ASN A 70 7.57 -9.25 -5.23
CA ASN A 70 7.35 -8.57 -6.51
C ASN A 70 5.86 -8.59 -6.93
N ILE A 71 5.16 -9.69 -6.71
CA ILE A 71 3.72 -9.83 -7.00
C ILE A 71 2.91 -8.86 -6.15
N GLN A 72 3.24 -8.80 -4.85
CA GLN A 72 2.60 -7.89 -3.91
C GLN A 72 2.86 -6.42 -4.28
N GLU A 73 4.12 -6.04 -4.55
CA GLU A 73 4.49 -4.66 -4.88
C GLU A 73 3.91 -4.19 -6.24
N VAL A 74 3.77 -5.08 -7.24
CA VAL A 74 3.09 -4.74 -8.50
C VAL A 74 1.64 -4.37 -8.24
N ALA A 75 0.89 -5.16 -7.45
CA ALA A 75 -0.48 -4.83 -7.09
C ALA A 75 -0.58 -3.50 -6.34
N ILE A 76 0.31 -3.28 -5.37
CA ILE A 76 0.35 -2.05 -4.56
C ILE A 76 0.65 -0.82 -5.41
N CYS A 77 1.68 -0.89 -6.27
CA CYS A 77 2.02 0.22 -7.18
C CYS A 77 0.89 0.50 -8.18
N THR A 78 0.18 -0.54 -8.64
CA THR A 78 -1.00 -0.37 -9.50
C THR A 78 -2.09 0.45 -8.80
N VAL A 79 -2.39 0.13 -7.54
CA VAL A 79 -3.35 0.90 -6.72
C VAL A 79 -2.85 2.34 -6.50
N GLY A 80 -1.59 2.51 -6.12
CA GLY A 80 -0.98 3.82 -5.89
C GLY A 80 -1.03 4.73 -7.11
N ALA A 81 -0.76 4.17 -8.29
CA ALA A 81 -0.85 4.87 -9.58
C ALA A 81 -2.31 5.24 -9.92
N PHE A 82 -3.25 4.30 -9.78
CA PHE A 82 -4.68 4.52 -10.05
C PHE A 82 -5.26 5.69 -9.24
N TYR A 83 -4.93 5.77 -7.96
CA TYR A 83 -5.38 6.86 -7.08
C TYR A 83 -4.51 8.12 -7.14
N HIS A 84 -3.44 8.16 -7.95
CA HIS A 84 -2.40 9.19 -7.90
C HIS A 84 -1.97 9.48 -6.45
N SER A 85 -1.79 8.43 -5.66
CA SER A 85 -1.39 8.54 -4.26
C SER A 85 0.11 8.73 -4.19
N THR A 86 0.55 9.99 -4.07
CA THR A 86 1.97 10.37 -4.17
C THR A 86 2.83 9.64 -3.14
N PHE A 87 2.40 9.65 -1.89
CA PHE A 87 3.13 9.00 -0.79
C PHE A 87 3.22 7.48 -0.99
N GLU A 88 2.09 6.85 -1.33
CA GLU A 88 2.01 5.40 -1.47
C GLU A 88 2.83 4.91 -2.64
N PHE A 89 2.64 5.53 -3.81
CA PHE A 89 3.38 5.15 -5.01
C PHE A 89 4.90 5.35 -4.82
N SER A 90 5.35 6.49 -4.27
CA SER A 90 6.78 6.74 -4.05
C SER A 90 7.39 5.74 -3.08
N THR A 91 6.70 5.45 -1.97
CA THR A 91 7.16 4.47 -0.98
C THR A 91 7.29 3.08 -1.59
N HIS A 92 6.24 2.63 -2.28
CA HIS A 92 6.16 1.26 -2.82
C HIS A 92 6.95 1.09 -4.12
N LYS A 93 7.13 2.14 -4.93
CA LYS A 93 8.10 2.10 -6.04
C LYS A 93 9.50 1.73 -5.55
N ALA A 94 9.95 2.35 -4.45
CA ALA A 94 11.26 2.04 -3.89
C ALA A 94 11.38 0.60 -3.36
N LEU A 95 10.30 0.04 -2.83
CA LEU A 95 10.23 -1.35 -2.37
C LEU A 95 10.14 -2.33 -3.55
N ALA A 96 9.34 -2.02 -4.56
CA ALA A 96 9.20 -2.80 -5.80
C ALA A 96 10.56 -2.98 -6.52
N LEU A 97 11.34 -1.90 -6.61
CA LEU A 97 12.69 -1.96 -7.18
C LEU A 97 13.62 -2.92 -6.40
N LYS A 98 13.52 -2.94 -5.06
CA LYS A 98 14.33 -3.84 -4.22
C LYS A 98 14.00 -5.32 -4.41
N VAL A 99 12.76 -5.64 -4.79
CA VAL A 99 12.31 -7.01 -5.08
C VAL A 99 12.36 -7.35 -6.57
N GLY A 100 13.00 -6.51 -7.39
CA GLY A 100 13.32 -6.79 -8.79
C GLY A 100 12.27 -6.37 -9.81
N VAL A 101 11.22 -5.64 -9.41
CA VAL A 101 10.24 -5.11 -10.37
C VAL A 101 10.90 -4.07 -11.28
N SER A 102 10.63 -4.15 -12.58
CA SER A 102 11.21 -3.25 -13.59
C SER A 102 10.83 -1.78 -13.36
N GLU A 103 11.82 -0.91 -13.28
CA GLU A 103 11.59 0.54 -13.17
C GLU A 103 10.84 1.10 -14.36
N SER A 104 11.11 0.60 -15.57
CA SER A 104 10.38 0.99 -16.78
C SER A 104 8.88 0.73 -16.65
N ASN A 105 8.49 -0.45 -16.13
CA ASN A 105 7.10 -0.81 -15.92
C ASN A 105 6.44 0.06 -14.83
N LEU A 106 7.15 0.35 -13.75
CA LEU A 106 6.67 1.25 -12.70
C LEU A 106 6.46 2.68 -13.22
N ASN A 107 7.36 3.16 -14.09
CA ASN A 107 7.19 4.46 -14.74
C ASN A 107 5.99 4.46 -15.70
N MET A 108 5.75 3.37 -16.44
CA MET A 108 4.55 3.23 -17.29
C MET A 108 3.26 3.27 -16.47
N LEU A 109 3.22 2.58 -15.31
CA LEU A 109 2.09 2.68 -14.36
C LEU A 109 1.85 4.13 -13.92
N ARG A 110 2.92 4.82 -13.51
CA ARG A 110 2.86 6.23 -13.09
C ARG A 110 2.25 7.12 -14.18
N ASP A 111 2.67 6.89 -15.41
CA ASP A 111 2.31 7.72 -16.56
C ASP A 111 0.95 7.35 -17.18
N GLY A 112 0.23 6.38 -16.56
CA GLY A 112 -1.05 5.89 -17.07
C GLY A 112 -0.93 5.11 -18.38
N VAL A 113 0.26 4.59 -18.68
CA VAL A 113 0.54 3.76 -19.86
C VAL A 113 0.50 2.30 -19.43
N GLU A 114 -0.07 1.43 -20.24
CA GLU A 114 -0.12 -0.01 -19.95
C GLU A 114 1.30 -0.58 -19.81
N PRO A 115 1.63 -1.15 -18.62
CA PRO A 115 2.96 -1.68 -18.36
C PRO A 115 3.19 -2.99 -19.12
N ARG A 116 4.47 -3.29 -19.38
CA ARG A 116 4.90 -4.51 -20.07
C ARG A 116 5.37 -5.58 -19.08
N PHE A 117 4.58 -5.83 -18.04
CA PHE A 117 4.85 -6.93 -17.14
C PHE A 117 4.72 -8.26 -17.84
N GLU A 118 5.37 -9.29 -17.35
CA GLU A 118 5.31 -10.65 -17.87
C GLU A 118 4.98 -11.65 -16.74
N GLY A 119 4.51 -12.84 -17.11
CA GLY A 119 4.27 -13.94 -16.17
C GLY A 119 3.35 -13.56 -15.02
N ASP A 120 3.80 -13.83 -13.78
CA ASP A 120 3.01 -13.62 -12.58
C ASP A 120 2.86 -12.13 -12.22
N GLU A 121 3.82 -11.28 -12.60
CA GLU A 121 3.70 -9.82 -12.44
C GLU A 121 2.58 -9.25 -13.33
N LEU A 122 2.48 -9.72 -14.58
CA LEU A 122 1.39 -9.33 -15.47
C LEU A 122 0.04 -9.77 -14.91
N LEU A 123 -0.03 -10.96 -14.33
CA LEU A 123 -1.27 -11.47 -13.74
C LEU A 123 -1.66 -10.67 -12.50
N SER A 124 -0.71 -10.34 -11.62
CA SER A 124 -0.93 -9.45 -10.46
C SER A 124 -1.44 -8.08 -10.89
N TYR A 125 -0.80 -7.47 -11.90
CA TYR A 125 -1.25 -6.21 -12.47
C TYR A 125 -2.69 -6.30 -13.00
N ARG A 126 -3.02 -7.34 -13.79
CA ARG A 126 -4.37 -7.52 -14.35
C ARG A 126 -5.42 -7.67 -13.26
N ILE A 127 -5.15 -8.49 -12.25
CA ILE A 127 -6.06 -8.67 -11.11
C ILE A 127 -6.32 -7.33 -10.43
N ALA A 128 -5.26 -6.59 -10.08
CA ALA A 128 -5.39 -5.28 -9.44
C ALA A 128 -6.14 -4.28 -10.34
N HIS A 129 -5.80 -4.23 -11.63
CA HIS A 129 -6.41 -3.34 -12.60
C HIS A 129 -7.91 -3.63 -12.80
N GLU A 130 -8.29 -4.90 -13.02
CA GLU A 130 -9.71 -5.29 -13.14
C GLU A 130 -10.50 -4.94 -11.87
N MET A 131 -9.95 -5.20 -10.68
CA MET A 131 -10.61 -4.82 -9.42
C MET A 131 -10.86 -3.31 -9.32
N LEU A 132 -9.94 -2.49 -9.84
CA LEU A 132 -10.04 -1.03 -9.77
C LEU A 132 -10.97 -0.43 -10.84
N THR A 133 -11.05 -1.04 -12.01
CA THR A 133 -11.80 -0.50 -13.17
C THR A 133 -13.14 -1.18 -13.37
N GLU A 134 -13.23 -2.49 -13.14
CA GLU A 134 -14.41 -3.31 -13.37
C GLU A 134 -15.13 -3.70 -12.07
N HIS A 135 -14.58 -3.30 -10.92
CA HIS A 135 -15.13 -3.58 -9.59
C HIS A 135 -15.19 -5.07 -9.22
N GLY A 136 -14.36 -5.89 -9.87
CA GLY A 136 -14.27 -7.32 -9.67
C GLY A 136 -13.17 -7.93 -10.52
N ILE A 137 -13.16 -9.25 -10.62
CA ILE A 137 -12.18 -10.02 -11.41
C ILE A 137 -12.97 -10.87 -12.41
N SER A 138 -12.59 -10.84 -13.69
CA SER A 138 -13.20 -11.69 -14.72
C SER A 138 -12.94 -13.18 -14.44
N ASP A 139 -13.84 -14.07 -14.89
CA ASP A 139 -13.69 -15.50 -14.68
C ASP A 139 -12.38 -16.06 -15.27
N VAL A 140 -11.93 -15.49 -16.38
CA VAL A 140 -10.67 -15.88 -17.04
C VAL A 140 -9.47 -15.50 -16.18
N THR A 141 -9.41 -14.24 -15.70
CA THR A 141 -8.33 -13.75 -14.84
C THR A 141 -8.36 -14.47 -13.49
N TYR A 142 -9.55 -14.75 -12.94
CA TYR A 142 -9.70 -15.52 -11.70
C TYR A 142 -9.16 -16.94 -11.83
N ALA A 143 -9.53 -17.66 -12.89
CA ALA A 143 -9.06 -19.04 -13.13
C ALA A 143 -7.52 -19.09 -13.28
N LEU A 144 -6.93 -18.14 -14.00
CA LEU A 144 -5.48 -18.02 -14.12
C LEU A 144 -4.83 -17.71 -12.75
N GLY A 145 -5.40 -16.76 -12.01
CA GLY A 145 -4.92 -16.40 -10.68
C GLY A 145 -4.95 -17.58 -9.71
N LEU A 146 -6.05 -18.34 -9.70
CA LEU A 146 -6.19 -19.54 -8.87
C LEU A 146 -5.13 -20.61 -9.20
N SER A 147 -4.82 -20.79 -10.50
CA SER A 147 -3.80 -21.75 -10.94
C SER A 147 -2.37 -21.36 -10.56
N ARG A 148 -2.08 -20.06 -10.41
CA ARG A 148 -0.73 -19.53 -10.15
C ARG A 148 -0.51 -19.20 -8.67
N PHE A 149 -1.50 -18.61 -8.02
CA PHE A 149 -1.38 -18.07 -6.65
C PHE A 149 -2.12 -18.92 -5.60
N THR A 150 -2.81 -19.97 -6.01
CA THR A 150 -3.72 -20.79 -5.17
C THR A 150 -4.91 -19.97 -4.63
N GLU A 151 -5.82 -20.64 -3.93
CA GLU A 151 -6.95 -19.96 -3.27
C GLU A 151 -6.48 -18.94 -2.20
N VAL A 152 -5.50 -19.35 -1.39
CA VAL A 152 -4.93 -18.48 -0.34
C VAL A 152 -4.29 -17.26 -0.95
N GLY A 153 -3.42 -17.40 -1.95
CA GLY A 153 -2.76 -16.27 -2.60
C GLY A 153 -3.76 -15.33 -3.29
N MET A 154 -4.84 -15.86 -3.87
CA MET A 154 -5.90 -15.01 -4.45
C MET A 154 -6.63 -14.20 -3.37
N ILE A 155 -6.96 -14.79 -2.23
CA ILE A 155 -7.56 -14.06 -1.10
C ILE A 155 -6.61 -12.97 -0.60
N GLU A 156 -5.33 -13.30 -0.44
CA GLU A 156 -4.29 -12.36 0.00
C GLU A 156 -4.10 -11.21 -0.99
N LEU A 157 -4.13 -11.49 -2.30
CA LEU A 157 -3.98 -10.45 -3.34
C LEU A 157 -5.19 -9.52 -3.37
N VAL A 158 -6.40 -10.05 -3.29
CA VAL A 158 -7.64 -9.25 -3.17
C VAL A 158 -7.61 -8.38 -1.91
N ALA A 159 -7.21 -8.96 -0.77
CA ALA A 159 -7.05 -8.21 0.47
C ALA A 159 -6.00 -7.11 0.35
N THR A 160 -4.88 -7.39 -0.32
CA THR A 160 -3.82 -6.40 -0.60
C THR A 160 -4.37 -5.23 -1.39
N VAL A 161 -5.02 -5.48 -2.52
CA VAL A 161 -5.60 -4.41 -3.36
C VAL A 161 -6.60 -3.56 -2.56
N GLY A 162 -7.55 -4.19 -1.87
CA GLY A 162 -8.55 -3.48 -1.06
C GLY A 162 -7.94 -2.64 0.07
N TYR A 163 -6.95 -3.19 0.76
CA TYR A 163 -6.23 -2.47 1.81
C TYR A 163 -5.48 -1.26 1.29
N TYR A 164 -4.82 -1.38 0.14
CA TYR A 164 -4.08 -0.27 -0.46
C TYR A 164 -4.98 0.78 -1.11
N CYS A 165 -6.21 0.43 -1.52
CA CYS A 165 -7.26 1.41 -1.81
C CYS A 165 -7.58 2.26 -0.58
N LEU A 166 -7.79 1.63 0.59
CA LEU A 166 -8.04 2.34 1.85
C LEU A 166 -6.87 3.25 2.23
N ILE A 167 -5.62 2.79 2.10
CA ILE A 167 -4.44 3.63 2.34
C ILE A 167 -4.43 4.84 1.41
N SER A 168 -4.55 4.62 0.10
CA SER A 168 -4.50 5.68 -0.91
C SER A 168 -5.57 6.74 -0.67
N LEU A 169 -6.79 6.32 -0.37
CA LEU A 169 -7.89 7.22 -0.01
C LEU A 169 -7.61 7.98 1.30
N THR A 170 -7.01 7.33 2.29
CA THR A 170 -6.60 7.99 3.54
C THR A 170 -5.58 9.09 3.26
N LEU A 171 -4.49 8.75 2.57
CA LEU A 171 -3.40 9.68 2.25
C LEU A 171 -3.90 10.89 1.45
N ASN A 172 -4.68 10.63 0.40
CA ASN A 172 -5.24 11.67 -0.46
C ASN A 172 -6.25 12.55 0.26
N SER A 173 -7.17 11.94 1.06
CA SER A 173 -8.21 12.67 1.78
C SER A 173 -7.64 13.60 2.84
N PHE A 174 -6.59 13.18 3.54
CA PHE A 174 -5.95 14.01 4.57
C PHE A 174 -4.77 14.83 4.03
N LYS A 175 -4.47 14.74 2.73
CA LYS A 175 -3.36 15.44 2.06
C LYS A 175 -2.04 15.23 2.78
N ILE A 176 -1.73 13.96 3.05
CA ILE A 176 -0.49 13.60 3.74
C ILE A 176 0.69 13.92 2.81
N PRO A 177 1.68 14.71 3.28
CA PRO A 177 2.82 15.10 2.47
C PRO A 177 3.79 13.92 2.29
N LEU A 178 4.59 14.01 1.24
CA LEU A 178 5.77 13.17 1.08
C LEU A 178 6.76 13.39 2.22
N GLU A 179 7.56 12.41 2.53
CA GLU A 179 8.67 12.57 3.44
C GLU A 179 9.80 13.40 2.80
N PRO A 180 10.60 14.09 3.60
CA PRO A 180 11.75 14.85 3.07
C PRO A 180 12.66 13.97 2.20
N GLY A 181 12.96 14.44 0.99
CA GLY A 181 13.79 13.74 0.02
C GLY A 181 13.05 12.81 -0.93
N MET A 182 11.74 12.60 -0.76
CA MET A 182 10.91 11.93 -1.76
C MET A 182 10.51 12.89 -2.87
N GLU A 183 10.53 12.42 -4.12
CA GLU A 183 10.02 13.15 -5.28
C GLU A 183 8.54 12.88 -5.48
N ASP A 184 7.79 13.90 -5.93
CA ASP A 184 6.38 13.75 -6.29
C ASP A 184 6.28 13.01 -7.64
N PRO A 185 5.74 11.79 -7.67
CA PRO A 185 5.61 11.02 -8.91
C PRO A 185 4.50 11.56 -9.82
N PHE A 186 3.58 12.37 -9.29
CA PHE A 186 2.42 12.92 -10.00
C PHE A 186 2.37 14.46 -9.89
N PRO A 187 3.41 15.19 -10.36
CA PRO A 187 3.43 16.64 -10.27
C PRO A 187 2.25 17.23 -11.08
N ARG A 188 1.57 18.24 -10.49
CA ARG A 188 0.43 18.94 -11.11
C ARG A 188 0.89 20.18 -11.84
#